data_70b839d14310489c447a8b058dc0fe91
#
_entry.id   70b839d14310489c447a8b058dc0fe91
#
_cell.length_a   1.000
_cell.length_b   1.000
_cell.length_c   1.000
_cell.angle_alpha   90.00
_cell.angle_beta   90.00
_cell.angle_gamma   90.00
#
_symmetry.space_group_name_H-M   'P 1'
#
loop_
_entity.id
_entity.type
_entity.pdbx_description
1 polymer ?
#
loop_
_entity_poly.entity_id
_entity_poly.type
_entity_poly.pdbx_seq_one_letter_code
_entity_poly.pdbx_strand_id
1 'polypeptide(L)'
;GNHATHNIRKEDEIIKVENDAVSSLEAAFAIIAAMSLGGVRKLEIEIGESAMVMGQGILGLFATQFCRLNGAYPVIAVDLNADRRNLALELGADYALDPRDADFPVKVKELTRGKGVSACVEVTGVSAALNQALECAAYMGRISLLGCTRVSDTVIDYYRQVHRPGIRLIGAHNFVRPKFESYPHHWTNRDDCLAILDLIAAKRILVSPIITKIASPAEAPALYKSLCEDEDFPIGVVFDWKKL
;
A
#
# COMPACT_ATOMS: atom_id res chain seq x y z
N GLY A 1 -13.06 9.70 18.87
CA GLY A 1 -12.97 8.29 18.57
C GLY A 1 -13.51 8.02 17.18
N ASN A 2 -12.88 7.10 16.45
CA ASN A 2 -13.29 6.81 15.10
C ASN A 2 -14.30 5.64 15.05
N HIS A 3 -14.37 4.84 16.12
CA HIS A 3 -15.33 3.76 16.28
C HIS A 3 -16.47 4.20 17.20
N ALA A 4 -17.52 4.72 16.61
CA ALA A 4 -18.70 5.21 17.32
C ALA A 4 -19.94 5.08 16.43
N THR A 5 -21.11 4.92 17.07
CA THR A 5 -22.41 4.87 16.38
C THR A 5 -22.76 6.20 15.72
N HIS A 6 -22.29 7.30 16.29
CA HIS A 6 -22.54 8.66 15.79
C HIS A 6 -21.25 9.47 15.85
N ASN A 7 -21.01 10.26 14.81
CA ASN A 7 -19.89 11.20 14.72
C ASN A 7 -20.40 12.57 14.31
N ILE A 8 -19.89 13.61 14.94
CA ILE A 8 -20.13 15.00 14.53
C ILE A 8 -18.88 15.45 13.78
N ARG A 9 -19.06 15.92 12.55
CA ARG A 9 -17.99 16.41 11.68
C ARG A 9 -18.46 17.67 10.96
N LYS A 10 -17.54 18.51 10.53
CA LYS A 10 -17.84 19.61 9.61
C LYS A 10 -18.12 19.05 8.22
N GLU A 11 -18.88 19.77 7.43
CA GLU A 11 -19.27 19.34 6.07
C GLU A 11 -18.04 19.13 5.16
N ASP A 12 -17.02 19.97 5.30
CA ASP A 12 -15.77 19.89 4.54
C ASP A 12 -14.88 18.70 4.96
N GLU A 13 -15.13 18.09 6.13
CA GLU A 13 -14.42 16.91 6.63
C GLU A 13 -15.03 15.57 6.17
N ILE A 14 -16.18 15.60 5.50
CA ILE A 14 -16.88 14.40 5.03
C ILE A 14 -16.90 14.33 3.50
N ILE A 15 -16.90 13.10 3.01
CA ILE A 15 -17.10 12.80 1.59
C ILE A 15 -18.36 11.94 1.48
N LYS A 16 -19.34 12.45 0.77
CA LYS A 16 -20.56 11.70 0.48
C LYS A 16 -20.27 10.67 -0.60
N VAL A 17 -20.67 9.43 -0.38
CA VAL A 17 -20.66 8.38 -1.39
C VAL A 17 -21.97 8.47 -2.17
N GLU A 18 -21.92 8.97 -3.39
CA GLU A 18 -23.11 9.22 -4.21
C GLU A 18 -23.42 8.09 -5.20
N ASN A 19 -22.43 7.21 -5.47
CA ASN A 19 -22.56 6.14 -6.45
C ASN A 19 -23.01 4.85 -5.77
N ASP A 20 -24.21 4.37 -6.09
CA ASP A 20 -24.82 3.14 -5.56
C ASP A 20 -24.03 1.87 -5.92
N ALA A 21 -23.12 1.94 -6.90
CA ALA A 21 -22.22 0.83 -7.23
C ALA A 21 -21.12 0.61 -6.18
N VAL A 22 -20.95 1.55 -5.23
CA VAL A 22 -19.99 1.44 -4.12
C VAL A 22 -20.72 1.04 -2.85
N SER A 23 -20.49 -0.16 -2.35
CA SER A 23 -21.06 -0.61 -1.09
C SER A 23 -20.46 0.13 0.11
N SER A 24 -21.20 0.21 1.21
CA SER A 24 -20.68 0.80 2.47
C SER A 24 -19.42 0.09 2.98
N LEU A 25 -19.30 -1.22 2.74
CA LEU A 25 -18.12 -2.01 3.10
C LEU A 25 -16.91 -1.56 2.29
N GLU A 26 -17.05 -1.36 1.00
CA GLU A 26 -15.96 -0.90 0.12
C GLU A 26 -15.60 0.56 0.41
N ALA A 27 -16.60 1.42 0.60
CA ALA A 27 -16.38 2.84 0.93
C ALA A 27 -15.58 3.03 2.24
N ALA A 28 -15.72 2.12 3.21
CA ALA A 28 -14.96 2.17 4.45
C ALA A 28 -13.43 2.10 4.24
N PHE A 29 -12.98 1.60 3.10
CA PHE A 29 -11.56 1.50 2.75
C PHE A 29 -11.02 2.72 1.96
N ALA A 30 -11.86 3.67 1.57
CA ALA A 30 -11.42 4.79 0.74
C ALA A 30 -10.25 5.59 1.35
N ILE A 31 -10.28 5.84 2.66
CA ILE A 31 -9.23 6.60 3.34
C ILE A 31 -7.92 5.81 3.40
N ILE A 32 -7.97 4.50 3.72
CA ILE A 32 -6.77 3.68 3.79
C ILE A 32 -6.16 3.45 2.40
N ALA A 33 -7.01 3.29 1.39
CA ALA A 33 -6.58 3.22 0.00
C ALA A 33 -5.94 4.54 -0.47
N ALA A 34 -6.48 5.70 -0.05
CA ALA A 34 -5.89 7.00 -0.37
C ALA A 34 -4.48 7.17 0.22
N MET A 35 -4.20 6.60 1.40
CA MET A 35 -2.83 6.58 1.95
C MET A 35 -1.88 5.85 1.00
N SER A 36 -2.28 4.68 0.51
CA SER A 36 -1.51 3.89 -0.42
C SER A 36 -1.34 4.59 -1.77
N LEU A 37 -2.41 5.16 -2.33
CA LEU A 37 -2.37 5.89 -3.58
C LEU A 37 -1.42 7.09 -3.51
N GLY A 38 -1.44 7.85 -2.40
CA GLY A 38 -0.53 8.96 -2.18
C GLY A 38 0.95 8.55 -2.16
N GLY A 39 1.26 7.34 -1.67
CA GLY A 39 2.61 6.76 -1.72
C GLY A 39 3.03 6.38 -3.13
N VAL A 40 2.12 5.75 -3.89
CA VAL A 40 2.38 5.34 -5.27
C VAL A 40 2.52 6.53 -6.22
N ARG A 41 1.70 7.59 -6.08
CA ARG A 41 1.82 8.82 -6.89
C ARG A 41 3.21 9.44 -6.84
N LYS A 42 3.85 9.45 -5.65
CA LYS A 42 5.19 10.02 -5.46
C LYS A 42 6.29 9.27 -6.20
N LEU A 43 6.01 8.06 -6.66
CA LEU A 43 6.96 7.30 -7.48
C LEU A 43 6.96 7.73 -8.94
N GLU A 44 5.93 8.47 -9.39
CA GLU A 44 5.86 8.97 -10.77
C GLU A 44 6.13 7.85 -11.79
N ILE A 45 5.43 6.73 -11.61
CA ILE A 45 5.65 5.52 -12.43
C ILE A 45 5.23 5.79 -13.87
N GLU A 46 6.13 5.52 -14.81
CA GLU A 46 5.85 5.56 -16.24
C GLU A 46 5.43 4.16 -16.74
N ILE A 47 4.65 4.15 -17.82
CA ILE A 47 4.19 2.90 -18.44
C ILE A 47 5.39 2.04 -18.84
N GLY A 48 5.39 0.77 -18.37
CA GLY A 48 6.45 -0.20 -18.66
C GLY A 48 7.62 -0.19 -17.68
N GLU A 49 7.66 0.71 -16.70
CA GLU A 49 8.59 0.62 -15.59
C GLU A 49 8.22 -0.54 -14.66
N SER A 50 9.22 -1.20 -14.10
CA SER A 50 9.01 -2.25 -13.10
C SER A 50 8.69 -1.64 -11.73
N ALA A 51 7.73 -2.25 -11.01
CA ALA A 51 7.40 -1.87 -9.65
C ALA A 51 7.49 -3.06 -8.70
N MET A 52 7.93 -2.81 -7.47
CA MET A 52 7.93 -3.78 -6.38
C MET A 52 7.20 -3.21 -5.18
N VAL A 53 6.40 -4.04 -4.51
CA VAL A 53 5.70 -3.66 -3.29
C VAL A 53 6.13 -4.59 -2.16
N MET A 54 6.84 -4.04 -1.19
CA MET A 54 7.37 -4.76 -0.02
C MET A 54 6.33 -4.75 1.10
N GLY A 55 5.72 -5.92 1.34
CA GLY A 55 4.61 -6.13 2.26
C GLY A 55 3.25 -6.10 1.55
N GLN A 56 2.44 -7.15 1.75
CA GLN A 56 1.10 -7.31 1.18
C GLN A 56 0.01 -7.31 2.27
N GLY A 57 0.16 -6.40 3.25
CA GLY A 57 -0.94 -6.02 4.11
C GLY A 57 -1.93 -5.13 3.36
N ILE A 58 -2.89 -4.55 4.07
CA ILE A 58 -3.94 -3.71 3.48
C ILE A 58 -3.39 -2.59 2.57
N LEU A 59 -2.36 -1.87 2.99
CA LEU A 59 -1.74 -0.81 2.17
C LEU A 59 -1.01 -1.39 0.96
N GLY A 60 -0.30 -2.52 1.13
CA GLY A 60 0.45 -3.15 0.05
C GLY A 60 -0.44 -3.69 -1.05
N LEU A 61 -1.55 -4.35 -0.71
CA LEU A 61 -2.52 -4.85 -1.69
C LEU A 61 -3.17 -3.74 -2.50
N PHE A 62 -3.42 -2.57 -1.90
CA PHE A 62 -3.83 -1.39 -2.67
C PHE A 62 -2.68 -0.83 -3.52
N ALA A 63 -1.46 -0.74 -2.99
CA ALA A 63 -0.30 -0.27 -3.75
C ALA A 63 -0.03 -1.14 -4.98
N THR A 64 -0.15 -2.47 -4.86
CA THR A 64 -0.02 -3.42 -5.96
C THR A 64 -1.00 -3.12 -7.09
N GLN A 65 -2.28 -2.92 -6.76
CA GLN A 65 -3.30 -2.54 -7.74
C GLN A 65 -3.00 -1.17 -8.38
N PHE A 66 -2.58 -0.19 -7.59
CA PHE A 66 -2.26 1.14 -8.12
C PHE A 66 -1.00 1.16 -8.99
N CYS A 67 0.04 0.39 -8.66
CA CYS A 67 1.21 0.22 -9.53
C CYS A 67 0.79 -0.34 -10.90
N ARG A 68 -0.05 -1.37 -10.91
CA ARG A 68 -0.60 -1.92 -12.15
C ARG A 68 -1.42 -0.90 -12.94
N LEU A 69 -2.32 -0.15 -12.27
CA LEU A 69 -3.13 0.88 -12.92
C LEU A 69 -2.29 2.02 -13.52
N ASN A 70 -1.16 2.33 -12.91
CA ASN A 70 -0.19 3.29 -13.45
C ASN A 70 0.64 2.74 -14.62
N GLY A 71 0.39 1.49 -15.04
CA GLY A 71 1.08 0.89 -16.18
C GLY A 71 2.44 0.27 -15.85
N ALA A 72 2.74 0.01 -14.59
CA ALA A 72 3.95 -0.73 -14.22
C ALA A 72 3.94 -2.15 -14.77
N TYR A 73 5.10 -2.63 -15.26
CA TYR A 73 5.32 -4.02 -15.67
C TYR A 73 6.83 -4.37 -15.60
N PRO A 74 7.19 -5.48 -14.92
CA PRO A 74 6.33 -6.25 -14.04
C PRO A 74 5.99 -5.53 -12.72
N VAL A 75 4.87 -5.93 -12.10
CA VAL A 75 4.55 -5.62 -10.71
C VAL A 75 4.90 -6.83 -9.86
N ILE A 76 5.84 -6.66 -8.93
CA ILE A 76 6.36 -7.72 -8.06
C ILE A 76 5.84 -7.48 -6.64
N ALA A 77 5.01 -8.40 -6.16
CA ALA A 77 4.52 -8.40 -4.78
C ALA A 77 5.47 -9.18 -3.88
N VAL A 78 5.78 -8.66 -2.70
CA VAL A 78 6.69 -9.31 -1.74
C VAL A 78 6.03 -9.37 -0.37
N ASP A 79 5.95 -10.56 0.22
CA ASP A 79 5.46 -10.76 1.59
C ASP A 79 6.00 -12.08 2.17
N LEU A 80 6.08 -12.17 3.49
CA LEU A 80 6.45 -13.40 4.19
C LEU A 80 5.33 -14.45 4.14
N ASN A 81 4.07 -14.00 4.15
CA ASN A 81 2.88 -14.84 4.18
C ASN A 81 2.46 -15.24 2.75
N ALA A 82 2.34 -16.57 2.51
CA ALA A 82 2.02 -17.12 1.20
C ALA A 82 0.61 -16.74 0.72
N ASP A 83 -0.38 -16.68 1.63
CA ASP A 83 -1.76 -16.35 1.25
C ASP A 83 -1.88 -14.89 0.82
N ARG A 84 -1.13 -13.99 1.47
CA ARG A 84 -1.04 -12.59 1.04
C ARG A 84 -0.35 -12.45 -0.32
N ARG A 85 0.67 -13.26 -0.60
CA ARG A 85 1.31 -13.32 -1.92
C ARG A 85 0.33 -13.79 -3.00
N ASN A 86 -0.45 -14.84 -2.71
CA ASN A 86 -1.48 -15.36 -3.63
C ASN A 86 -2.56 -14.31 -3.90
N LEU A 87 -3.06 -13.65 -2.85
CA LEU A 87 -4.03 -12.57 -3.00
C LEU A 87 -3.48 -11.40 -3.83
N ALA A 88 -2.20 -11.07 -3.68
CA ALA A 88 -1.58 -10.03 -4.50
C ALA A 88 -1.54 -10.39 -5.99
N LEU A 89 -1.33 -11.67 -6.34
CA LEU A 89 -1.43 -12.15 -7.73
C LEU A 89 -2.86 -12.01 -8.27
N GLU A 90 -3.87 -12.37 -7.49
CA GLU A 90 -5.28 -12.19 -7.85
C GLU A 90 -5.64 -10.71 -8.07
N LEU A 91 -5.03 -9.81 -7.28
CA LEU A 91 -5.22 -8.37 -7.35
C LEU A 91 -4.32 -7.68 -8.39
N GLY A 92 -3.53 -8.43 -9.13
CA GLY A 92 -2.86 -7.96 -10.32
C GLY A 92 -1.35 -7.77 -10.22
N ALA A 93 -0.68 -8.36 -9.25
CA ALA A 93 0.76 -8.57 -9.33
C ALA A 93 1.08 -9.59 -10.45
N ASP A 94 2.17 -9.36 -11.16
CA ASP A 94 2.66 -10.30 -12.19
C ASP A 94 3.48 -11.43 -11.55
N TYR A 95 4.16 -11.12 -10.44
CA TYR A 95 4.97 -12.06 -9.67
C TYR A 95 4.81 -11.81 -8.17
N ALA A 96 4.97 -12.89 -7.40
CA ALA A 96 4.95 -12.82 -5.94
C ALA A 96 6.14 -13.59 -5.36
N LEU A 97 6.93 -12.95 -4.50
CA LEU A 97 8.19 -13.47 -3.99
C LEU A 97 8.22 -13.49 -2.46
N ASP A 98 8.91 -14.48 -1.91
CA ASP A 98 9.25 -14.53 -0.49
C ASP A 98 10.61 -13.86 -0.26
N PRO A 99 10.70 -12.80 0.55
CA PRO A 99 11.97 -12.11 0.78
C PRO A 99 12.99 -12.92 1.61
N ARG A 100 12.58 -14.09 2.16
CA ARG A 100 13.48 -15.01 2.87
C ARG A 100 14.24 -15.93 1.92
N ASP A 101 13.84 -16.04 0.67
CA ASP A 101 14.55 -16.85 -0.31
C ASP A 101 15.97 -16.31 -0.49
N ALA A 102 16.96 -17.18 -0.40
CA ALA A 102 18.37 -16.79 -0.47
C ALA A 102 18.74 -16.12 -1.81
N ASP A 103 17.99 -16.41 -2.86
CA ASP A 103 18.13 -15.88 -4.20
C ASP A 103 17.15 -14.73 -4.52
N PHE A 104 16.44 -14.19 -3.51
CA PHE A 104 15.42 -13.14 -3.69
C PHE A 104 15.92 -11.94 -4.54
N PRO A 105 17.07 -11.30 -4.26
CA PRO A 105 17.54 -10.19 -5.09
C PRO A 105 17.92 -10.63 -6.53
N VAL A 106 18.36 -11.85 -6.69
CA VAL A 106 18.69 -12.43 -8.01
C VAL A 106 17.41 -12.60 -8.81
N LYS A 107 16.37 -13.20 -8.24
CA LYS A 107 15.04 -13.34 -8.88
C LYS A 107 14.46 -11.99 -9.30
N VAL A 108 14.53 -10.98 -8.43
CA VAL A 108 14.06 -9.62 -8.79
C VAL A 108 14.82 -9.08 -10.01
N LYS A 109 16.14 -9.26 -10.06
CA LYS A 109 16.94 -8.83 -11.23
C LYS A 109 16.59 -9.61 -12.48
N GLU A 110 16.38 -10.92 -12.41
CA GLU A 110 15.97 -11.73 -13.56
C GLU A 110 14.63 -11.24 -14.12
N LEU A 111 13.63 -11.00 -13.27
CA LEU A 111 12.33 -10.47 -13.65
C LEU A 111 12.38 -9.06 -14.26
N THR A 112 13.44 -8.31 -13.97
CA THR A 112 13.66 -6.93 -14.42
C THR A 112 14.78 -6.81 -15.45
N ARG A 113 15.08 -7.87 -16.19
CA ARG A 113 16.10 -7.91 -17.24
C ARG A 113 17.49 -7.50 -16.74
N GLY A 114 17.83 -7.88 -15.52
CA GLY A 114 19.11 -7.57 -14.88
C GLY A 114 19.24 -6.17 -14.28
N LYS A 115 18.25 -5.30 -14.45
CA LYS A 115 18.33 -3.88 -14.05
C LYS A 115 17.95 -3.60 -12.60
N GLY A 116 17.11 -4.43 -12.00
CA GLY A 116 16.42 -4.13 -10.76
C GLY A 116 15.10 -3.35 -10.98
N VAL A 117 14.39 -3.03 -9.92
CA VAL A 117 13.08 -2.35 -10.01
C VAL A 117 13.23 -0.84 -10.11
N SER A 118 12.48 -0.22 -11.03
CA SER A 118 12.47 1.23 -11.24
C SER A 118 11.79 1.97 -10.07
N ALA A 119 10.74 1.36 -9.51
CA ALA A 119 9.95 1.92 -8.43
C ALA A 119 9.67 0.87 -7.34
N CYS A 120 9.76 1.26 -6.07
CA CYS A 120 9.45 0.39 -4.95
C CYS A 120 8.56 1.12 -3.95
N VAL A 121 7.51 0.44 -3.47
CA VAL A 121 6.70 0.89 -2.33
C VAL A 121 7.10 0.05 -1.12
N GLU A 122 7.76 0.66 -0.15
CA GLU A 122 8.09 0.03 1.12
C GLU A 122 6.96 0.30 2.12
N VAL A 123 6.16 -0.72 2.45
CA VAL A 123 4.99 -0.58 3.34
C VAL A 123 5.12 -1.34 4.66
N THR A 124 6.22 -2.06 4.86
CA THR A 124 6.42 -2.85 6.07
C THR A 124 6.87 -2.00 7.25
N GLY A 125 7.65 -0.96 6.98
CA GLY A 125 8.34 -0.18 8.01
C GLY A 125 9.45 -0.96 8.73
N VAL A 126 9.94 -2.06 8.14
CA VAL A 126 10.97 -2.93 8.73
C VAL A 126 12.32 -2.66 8.08
N SER A 127 13.37 -2.48 8.89
CA SER A 127 14.73 -2.18 8.43
C SER A 127 15.26 -3.18 7.40
N ALA A 128 15.02 -4.46 7.61
CA ALA A 128 15.46 -5.51 6.68
C ALA A 128 14.79 -5.36 5.30
N ALA A 129 13.50 -5.05 5.27
CA ALA A 129 12.76 -4.85 4.02
C ALA A 129 13.28 -3.63 3.24
N LEU A 130 13.61 -2.53 3.94
CA LEU A 130 14.20 -1.36 3.29
C LEU A 130 15.57 -1.67 2.68
N ASN A 131 16.43 -2.42 3.39
CA ASN A 131 17.73 -2.83 2.86
C ASN A 131 17.58 -3.73 1.62
N GLN A 132 16.64 -4.67 1.64
CA GLN A 132 16.33 -5.51 0.48
C GLN A 132 15.77 -4.69 -0.69
N ALA A 133 14.90 -3.71 -0.42
CA ALA A 133 14.40 -2.80 -1.44
C ALA A 133 15.52 -2.02 -2.12
N LEU A 134 16.49 -1.53 -1.34
CA LEU A 134 17.68 -0.84 -1.85
C LEU A 134 18.56 -1.75 -2.70
N GLU A 135 18.73 -3.02 -2.31
CA GLU A 135 19.52 -4.01 -3.06
C GLU A 135 18.85 -4.38 -4.39
N CYS A 136 17.53 -4.41 -4.41
CA CYS A 136 16.72 -4.75 -5.59
C CYS A 136 16.48 -3.57 -6.53
N ALA A 137 16.74 -2.32 -6.10
CA ALA A 137 16.45 -1.13 -6.88
C ALA A 137 17.36 -1.01 -8.11
N ALA A 138 16.78 -0.52 -9.20
CA ALA A 138 17.52 -0.17 -10.40
C ALA A 138 18.36 1.11 -10.19
N TYR A 139 19.32 1.33 -11.08
CA TYR A 139 20.02 2.60 -11.15
C TYR A 139 19.01 3.75 -11.36
N MET A 140 19.13 4.84 -10.59
CA MET A 140 18.17 5.95 -10.53
C MET A 140 16.77 5.55 -10.05
N GLY A 141 16.64 4.40 -9.38
CA GLY A 141 15.37 3.92 -8.84
C GLY A 141 14.76 4.81 -7.76
N ARG A 142 13.49 4.59 -7.47
CA ARG A 142 12.70 5.38 -6.51
C ARG A 142 12.07 4.45 -5.48
N ILE A 143 12.20 4.80 -4.20
CA ILE A 143 11.60 4.04 -3.10
C ILE A 143 10.70 4.96 -2.29
N SER A 144 9.41 4.68 -2.28
CA SER A 144 8.41 5.35 -1.45
C SER A 144 8.36 4.71 -0.08
N LEU A 145 8.69 5.48 0.96
CA LEU A 145 8.66 5.05 2.36
C LEU A 145 7.24 5.26 2.91
N LEU A 146 6.36 4.32 2.65
CA LEU A 146 4.95 4.36 3.07
C LEU A 146 4.76 3.68 4.43
N GLY A 147 5.54 2.67 4.74
CA GLY A 147 5.56 2.01 6.03
C GLY A 147 5.95 2.96 7.17
N CYS A 148 5.34 2.78 8.34
CA CYS A 148 5.55 3.66 9.48
C CYS A 148 6.58 3.05 10.44
N THR A 149 7.85 3.43 10.28
CA THR A 149 8.93 3.09 11.20
C THR A 149 9.16 4.25 12.18
N ARG A 150 8.74 4.07 13.43
CA ARG A 150 8.92 5.11 14.47
C ARG A 150 10.27 5.03 15.17
N VAL A 151 10.87 3.85 15.19
CA VAL A 151 12.21 3.63 15.72
C VAL A 151 13.07 3.18 14.56
N SER A 152 14.06 3.99 14.19
CA SER A 152 14.96 3.68 13.09
C SER A 152 16.23 3.08 13.65
N ASP A 153 16.45 1.81 13.38
CA ASP A 153 17.67 1.06 13.63
C ASP A 153 18.33 0.61 12.31
N THR A 154 17.83 1.13 11.19
CA THR A 154 18.30 0.73 9.86
C THR A 154 19.69 1.32 9.60
N VAL A 155 20.66 0.43 9.40
CA VAL A 155 21.98 0.78 8.90
C VAL A 155 21.96 0.67 7.38
N ILE A 156 22.22 1.79 6.70
CA ILE A 156 22.30 1.88 5.24
C ILE A 156 23.74 2.21 4.86
N ASP A 157 24.34 1.45 3.94
CA ASP A 157 25.55 1.88 3.24
C ASP A 157 25.17 2.98 2.25
N TYR A 158 25.16 4.20 2.76
CA TYR A 158 24.72 5.38 2.00
C TYR A 158 25.43 5.50 0.65
N TYR A 159 26.77 5.26 0.63
CA TYR A 159 27.54 5.40 -0.60
C TYR A 159 27.13 4.36 -1.65
N ARG A 160 27.05 3.08 -1.26
CA ARG A 160 26.78 1.99 -2.22
C ARG A 160 25.32 1.87 -2.59
N GLN A 161 24.42 2.10 -1.62
CA GLN A 161 22.99 1.82 -1.79
C GLN A 161 22.17 3.04 -2.23
N VAL A 162 22.66 4.26 -2.00
CA VAL A 162 21.91 5.48 -2.32
C VAL A 162 22.71 6.41 -3.25
N HIS A 163 23.91 6.85 -2.82
CA HIS A 163 24.67 7.88 -3.52
C HIS A 163 25.14 7.41 -4.90
N ARG A 164 25.85 6.28 -4.97
CA ARG A 164 26.42 5.77 -6.22
C ARG A 164 25.35 5.37 -7.25
N PRO A 165 24.28 4.63 -6.89
CA PRO A 165 23.21 4.29 -7.81
C PRO A 165 22.20 5.40 -8.06
N GLY A 166 22.26 6.53 -7.33
CA GLY A 166 21.35 7.66 -7.49
C GLY A 166 19.90 7.34 -7.04
N ILE A 167 19.72 6.48 -6.03
CA ILE A 167 18.41 6.11 -5.53
C ILE A 167 17.73 7.30 -4.85
N ARG A 168 16.46 7.51 -5.12
CA ARG A 168 15.61 8.48 -4.42
C ARG A 168 14.80 7.79 -3.33
N LEU A 169 15.05 8.13 -2.07
CA LEU A 169 14.20 7.75 -0.94
C LEU A 169 13.16 8.84 -0.72
N ILE A 170 11.88 8.50 -0.82
CA ILE A 170 10.78 9.48 -0.85
C ILE A 170 9.88 9.24 0.36
N GLY A 171 9.81 10.23 1.26
CA GLY A 171 8.89 10.18 2.39
C GLY A 171 7.43 10.20 1.92
N ALA A 172 6.65 9.20 2.34
CA ALA A 172 5.26 9.03 1.91
C ALA A 172 4.26 8.98 3.08
N HIS A 173 4.59 9.60 4.19
CA HIS A 173 3.66 9.73 5.30
C HIS A 173 2.36 10.41 4.85
N ASN A 174 1.20 9.97 5.37
CA ASN A 174 -0.12 10.45 4.96
C ASN A 174 -0.30 11.98 5.05
N PHE A 175 0.43 12.67 5.92
CA PHE A 175 0.39 14.14 6.03
C PHE A 175 1.26 14.88 5.01
N VAL A 176 2.08 14.17 4.24
CA VAL A 176 2.94 14.76 3.20
C VAL A 176 2.16 14.84 1.90
N ARG A 177 1.15 15.72 1.88
CA ARG A 177 0.28 16.00 0.73
C ARG A 177 -0.29 17.42 0.79
N PRO A 178 -0.73 17.98 -0.35
CA PRO A 178 -1.40 19.28 -0.37
C PRO A 178 -2.64 19.29 0.52
N LYS A 179 -2.91 20.42 1.15
CA LYS A 179 -4.07 20.59 2.05
C LYS A 179 -5.30 21.14 1.31
N PHE A 180 -5.11 21.98 0.31
CA PHE A 180 -6.18 22.79 -0.26
C PHE A 180 -6.42 22.47 -1.75
N GLU A 181 -5.39 22.25 -2.54
CA GLU A 181 -5.48 22.07 -3.98
C GLU A 181 -4.52 20.99 -4.45
N SER A 182 -5.00 20.13 -5.35
CA SER A 182 -4.20 19.09 -6.01
C SER A 182 -3.42 19.66 -7.19
N TYR A 183 -2.23 19.15 -7.42
CA TYR A 183 -1.41 19.41 -8.60
C TYR A 183 -0.72 18.12 -9.08
N PRO A 184 -0.12 18.08 -10.25
CA PRO A 184 0.45 16.86 -10.82
C PRO A 184 1.33 16.10 -9.81
N HIS A 185 1.06 14.80 -9.67
CA HIS A 185 1.69 13.86 -8.73
C HIS A 185 1.45 14.13 -7.23
N HIS A 186 0.77 15.22 -6.87
CA HIS A 186 0.52 15.62 -5.48
C HIS A 186 -0.96 15.98 -5.31
N TRP A 187 -1.75 15.05 -4.79
CA TRP A 187 -3.18 15.23 -4.62
C TRP A 187 -3.57 15.41 -3.16
N THR A 188 -4.64 16.16 -2.93
CA THR A 188 -5.25 16.27 -1.59
C THR A 188 -5.80 14.91 -1.17
N ASN A 189 -5.97 14.70 0.14
CA ASN A 189 -6.61 13.47 0.62
C ASN A 189 -8.04 13.33 0.09
N ARG A 190 -8.76 14.44 -0.03
CA ARG A 190 -10.13 14.46 -0.54
C ARG A 190 -10.19 13.99 -1.98
N ASP A 191 -9.34 14.53 -2.85
CA ASP A 191 -9.34 14.17 -4.27
C ASP A 191 -8.90 12.72 -4.49
N ASP A 192 -7.93 12.23 -3.71
CA ASP A 192 -7.55 10.82 -3.73
C ASP A 192 -8.71 9.91 -3.30
N CYS A 193 -9.46 10.27 -2.24
CA CYS A 193 -10.63 9.49 -1.82
C CYS A 193 -11.74 9.48 -2.88
N LEU A 194 -12.00 10.61 -3.53
CA LEU A 194 -12.99 10.69 -4.62
C LEU A 194 -12.57 9.81 -5.79
N ALA A 195 -11.32 9.91 -6.23
CA ALA A 195 -10.79 9.05 -7.29
C ALA A 195 -10.87 7.55 -6.95
N ILE A 196 -10.63 7.19 -5.69
CA ILE A 196 -10.77 5.80 -5.23
C ILE A 196 -12.21 5.33 -5.30
N LEU A 197 -13.17 6.14 -4.85
CA LEU A 197 -14.59 5.80 -4.95
C LEU A 197 -15.02 5.58 -6.42
N ASP A 198 -14.55 6.42 -7.33
CA ASP A 198 -14.78 6.26 -8.77
C ASP A 198 -14.13 4.97 -9.31
N LEU A 199 -12.89 4.67 -8.90
CA LEU A 199 -12.20 3.45 -9.31
C LEU A 199 -12.87 2.17 -8.77
N ILE A 200 -13.42 2.22 -7.56
CA ILE A 200 -14.22 1.13 -6.97
C ILE A 200 -15.51 0.94 -7.80
N ALA A 201 -16.26 2.02 -8.02
CA ALA A 201 -17.48 2.00 -8.81
C ALA A 201 -17.27 1.42 -10.23
N ALA A 202 -16.15 1.80 -10.85
CA ALA A 202 -15.73 1.30 -12.16
C ALA A 202 -15.10 -0.10 -12.12
N LYS A 203 -14.97 -0.74 -10.95
CA LYS A 203 -14.32 -2.05 -10.73
C LYS A 203 -12.88 -2.10 -11.25
N ARG A 204 -12.20 -0.96 -11.23
CA ARG A 204 -10.78 -0.85 -11.60
C ARG A 204 -9.87 -1.23 -10.45
N ILE A 205 -10.34 -1.09 -9.21
CA ILE A 205 -9.72 -1.64 -7.99
C ILE A 205 -10.74 -2.50 -7.25
N LEU A 206 -10.25 -3.54 -6.60
CA LEU A 206 -11.04 -4.50 -5.86
C LEU A 206 -10.78 -4.35 -4.37
N VAL A 207 -11.84 -4.14 -3.61
CA VAL A 207 -11.80 -4.02 -2.14
C VAL A 207 -12.28 -5.29 -1.47
N SER A 208 -13.34 -5.91 -2.02
CA SER A 208 -13.99 -7.09 -1.41
C SER A 208 -13.03 -8.22 -1.06
N PRO A 209 -12.02 -8.60 -1.89
CA PRO A 209 -11.07 -9.65 -1.52
C PRO A 209 -10.16 -9.28 -0.34
N ILE A 210 -9.99 -7.98 -0.07
CA ILE A 210 -9.18 -7.48 1.04
C ILE A 210 -9.95 -7.56 2.37
N ILE A 211 -11.30 -7.56 2.32
CA ILE A 211 -12.16 -7.65 3.51
C ILE A 211 -12.19 -9.10 3.99
N THR A 212 -11.35 -9.45 4.93
CA THR A 212 -11.22 -10.83 5.42
C THR A 212 -12.03 -11.12 6.68
N LYS A 213 -12.53 -10.07 7.36
CA LYS A 213 -13.39 -10.23 8.54
C LYS A 213 -14.39 -9.10 8.69
N ILE A 214 -15.67 -9.47 8.94
CA ILE A 214 -16.74 -8.55 9.35
C ILE A 214 -17.18 -8.94 10.75
N ALA A 215 -16.91 -8.07 11.71
CA ALA A 215 -17.11 -8.31 13.14
C ALA A 215 -18.16 -7.38 13.76
N SER A 216 -18.72 -7.77 14.91
CA SER A 216 -19.46 -6.86 15.76
C SER A 216 -18.51 -5.87 16.44
N PRO A 217 -18.89 -4.61 16.65
CA PRO A 217 -18.12 -3.67 17.45
C PRO A 217 -17.83 -4.18 18.88
N ALA A 218 -18.67 -5.05 19.42
CA ALA A 218 -18.46 -5.67 20.73
C ALA A 218 -17.20 -6.59 20.75
N GLU A 219 -16.77 -7.10 19.59
CA GLU A 219 -15.56 -7.91 19.45
C GLU A 219 -14.26 -7.07 19.41
N ALA A 220 -14.36 -5.74 19.35
CA ALA A 220 -13.20 -4.87 19.17
C ALA A 220 -12.06 -5.12 20.19
N PRO A 221 -12.30 -5.29 21.50
CA PRO A 221 -11.20 -5.55 22.45
C PRO A 221 -10.42 -6.82 22.14
N ALA A 222 -11.11 -7.90 21.77
CA ALA A 222 -10.49 -9.18 21.40
C ALA A 222 -9.71 -9.06 20.09
N LEU A 223 -10.26 -8.37 19.10
CA LEU A 223 -9.60 -8.15 17.81
C LEU A 223 -8.36 -7.27 17.92
N TYR A 224 -8.40 -6.21 18.73
CA TYR A 224 -7.19 -5.40 18.96
C TYR A 224 -6.11 -6.16 19.73
N LYS A 225 -6.49 -7.08 20.61
CA LYS A 225 -5.54 -7.97 21.28
C LYS A 225 -4.91 -8.93 20.26
N SER A 226 -5.72 -9.60 19.45
CA SER A 226 -5.29 -10.51 18.39
C SER A 226 -4.37 -9.81 17.36
N LEU A 227 -4.66 -8.55 16.99
CA LEU A 227 -3.79 -7.76 16.11
C LEU A 227 -2.35 -7.60 16.65
N CYS A 228 -2.18 -7.61 17.97
CA CYS A 228 -0.89 -7.47 18.61
C CYS A 228 -0.17 -8.82 18.84
N GLU A 229 -0.91 -9.92 18.90
CA GLU A 229 -0.42 -11.23 19.35
C GLU A 229 -0.35 -12.26 18.21
N ASP A 230 -1.19 -12.15 17.18
CA ASP A 230 -1.32 -13.15 16.14
C ASP A 230 -0.53 -12.74 14.88
N GLU A 231 0.33 -13.64 14.41
CA GLU A 231 1.08 -13.45 13.15
C GLU A 231 0.17 -13.45 11.92
N ASP A 232 -0.93 -14.20 11.96
CA ASP A 232 -1.92 -14.36 10.87
C ASP A 232 -3.18 -13.52 11.07
N PHE A 233 -3.03 -12.30 11.58
CA PHE A 233 -4.16 -11.40 11.75
C PHE A 233 -4.85 -11.08 10.40
N PRO A 234 -6.20 -11.04 10.36
CA PRO A 234 -6.97 -10.71 9.16
C PRO A 234 -6.52 -9.40 8.50
N ILE A 235 -6.49 -9.37 7.16
CA ILE A 235 -5.99 -8.21 6.40
C ILE A 235 -6.91 -7.01 6.59
N GLY A 236 -8.17 -7.13 6.16
CA GLY A 236 -9.19 -6.08 6.29
C GLY A 236 -10.28 -6.49 7.27
N VAL A 237 -10.38 -5.77 8.38
CA VAL A 237 -11.43 -5.98 9.39
C VAL A 237 -12.39 -4.80 9.35
N VAL A 238 -13.69 -5.10 9.22
CA VAL A 238 -14.77 -4.10 9.25
C VAL A 238 -15.68 -4.37 10.44
N PHE A 239 -16.00 -3.34 11.20
CA PHE A 239 -17.03 -3.40 12.23
C PHE A 239 -18.40 -3.08 11.64
N ASP A 240 -19.29 -4.07 11.68
CA ASP A 240 -20.69 -3.88 11.29
C ASP A 240 -21.52 -3.45 12.51
N TRP A 241 -21.86 -2.17 12.55
CA TRP A 241 -22.63 -1.56 13.66
C TRP A 241 -24.07 -2.06 13.75
N LYS A 242 -24.59 -2.75 12.73
CA LYS A 242 -25.89 -3.43 12.79
C LYS A 242 -25.86 -4.70 13.63
N LYS A 243 -24.65 -5.15 14.03
CA LYS A 243 -24.44 -6.35 14.87
C LYS A 243 -24.22 -6.01 16.35
N LEU A 244 -24.57 -4.79 16.77
CA LEU A 244 -24.62 -4.39 18.18
C LEU A 244 -25.86 -4.96 18.87
#